data_c95d04f80c9937a830d6c8e4bbf5da91
#
_entry.id   c95d04f80c9937a830d6c8e4bbf5da91
#
_cell.length_a   1.000
_cell.length_b   1.000
_cell.length_c   1.000
_cell.angle_alpha   90.00
_cell.angle_beta   90.00
_cell.angle_gamma   90.00
#
_symmetry.space_group_name_H-M   'P 1'
#
loop_
_entity.id
_entity.type
_entity.pdbx_description
1 polymer ?
#
loop_
_entity_poly.entity_id
_entity_poly.type
_entity_poly.pdbx_seq_one_letter_code
_entity_poly.pdbx_strand_id
1 'polypeptide(L)'
;DSAAGFEIITVKGWDYLALIDAYQFASKIARKDHVPVLVHVTELTQPLGHSSSGSHERYKSKERLIWEKKHDCNDIMRAWMIAEGIAKESELVQIENDAKKSVKASRKNAWNAYKAPILKEKEQLLTFSNVLKIQTHNDTKLQVIFSNLDKAIDLGYKDIISAGRQIKM
;
A
#
# COMPACT_ATOMS: atom_id res chain seq x y z
N ASP A 1 7.61 -23.99 43.61
CA ASP A 1 6.43 -23.59 42.82
C ASP A 1 6.90 -22.76 41.63
N SER A 2 7.09 -23.42 40.50
CA SER A 2 7.30 -22.69 39.24
C SER A 2 5.97 -22.08 38.85
N ALA A 3 5.80 -20.78 39.15
CA ALA A 3 4.67 -20.06 38.64
C ALA A 3 4.67 -20.19 37.11
N ALA A 4 3.52 -20.56 36.52
CA ALA A 4 3.34 -20.62 35.10
C ALA A 4 3.61 -19.20 34.53
N GLY A 5 4.77 -19.02 33.99
CA GLY A 5 5.21 -17.76 33.40
C GLY A 5 5.13 -17.80 31.87
N PHE A 6 5.72 -16.81 31.26
CA PHE A 6 5.95 -16.77 29.82
C PHE A 6 7.42 -16.43 29.54
N GLU A 7 7.91 -16.88 28.41
CA GLU A 7 9.28 -16.58 27.96
C GLU A 7 9.31 -15.29 27.14
N ILE A 8 10.35 -14.47 27.33
CA ILE A 8 10.58 -13.27 26.53
C ILE A 8 11.91 -13.41 25.80
N ILE A 9 11.85 -13.32 24.46
CA ILE A 9 13.01 -13.35 23.59
C ILE A 9 13.15 -11.99 22.95
N THR A 10 14.28 -11.31 23.18
CA THR A 10 14.55 -10.03 22.51
C THR A 10 15.51 -10.24 21.35
N VAL A 11 15.15 -9.75 20.16
CA VAL A 11 15.94 -9.90 18.94
C VAL A 11 15.89 -8.61 18.11
N LYS A 12 16.97 -8.33 17.36
CA LYS A 12 17.02 -7.15 16.49
C LYS A 12 16.30 -7.42 15.16
N GLY A 13 15.49 -6.47 14.70
CA GLY A 13 14.65 -6.64 13.52
C GLY A 13 15.41 -6.70 12.19
N TRP A 14 16.65 -6.24 12.16
CA TRP A 14 17.52 -6.30 10.99
C TRP A 14 18.45 -7.53 10.95
N ASP A 15 18.50 -8.32 12.03
CA ASP A 15 19.31 -9.55 12.11
C ASP A 15 18.47 -10.76 11.71
N TYR A 16 18.55 -11.10 10.44
CA TYR A 16 17.71 -12.16 9.86
C TYR A 16 17.98 -13.54 10.47
N LEU A 17 19.26 -13.89 10.70
CA LEU A 17 19.61 -15.18 11.28
C LEU A 17 19.15 -15.29 12.73
N ALA A 18 19.39 -14.25 13.52
CA ALA A 18 18.93 -14.20 14.89
C ALA A 18 17.39 -14.27 15.00
N LEU A 19 16.66 -13.67 14.03
CA LEU A 19 15.21 -13.79 13.95
C LEU A 19 14.76 -15.23 13.70
N ILE A 20 15.41 -15.95 12.77
CA ILE A 20 15.11 -17.37 12.52
C ILE A 20 15.30 -18.18 13.79
N ASP A 21 16.45 -18.04 14.44
CA ASP A 21 16.76 -18.78 15.67
C ASP A 21 15.77 -18.46 16.80
N ALA A 22 15.45 -17.18 16.99
CA ALA A 22 14.47 -16.75 17.99
C ALA A 22 13.09 -17.37 17.76
N TYR A 23 12.59 -17.36 16.51
CA TYR A 23 11.28 -17.94 16.19
C TYR A 23 11.27 -19.47 16.22
N GLN A 24 12.36 -20.13 15.84
CA GLN A 24 12.49 -21.58 15.99
C GLN A 24 12.47 -21.98 17.47
N PHE A 25 13.23 -21.27 18.31
CA PHE A 25 13.26 -21.50 19.75
C PHE A 25 11.88 -21.24 20.39
N ALA A 26 11.26 -20.10 20.07
CA ALA A 26 9.91 -19.76 20.53
C ALA A 26 8.89 -20.84 20.14
N SER A 27 8.91 -21.30 18.88
CA SER A 27 8.01 -22.34 18.39
C SER A 27 8.24 -23.68 19.12
N LYS A 28 9.49 -24.03 19.40
CA LYS A 28 9.84 -25.26 20.12
C LYS A 28 9.28 -25.25 21.54
N ILE A 29 9.51 -24.17 22.31
CA ILE A 29 8.99 -24.02 23.68
C ILE A 29 7.47 -24.03 23.68
N ALA A 30 6.85 -23.21 22.85
CA ALA A 30 5.40 -23.09 22.82
C ALA A 30 4.69 -24.40 22.46
N ARG A 31 5.25 -25.20 21.55
CA ARG A 31 4.65 -26.46 21.10
C ARG A 31 4.99 -27.64 22.00
N LYS A 32 6.20 -27.69 22.56
CA LYS A 32 6.65 -28.82 23.37
C LYS A 32 6.32 -28.64 24.85
N ASP A 33 6.58 -27.44 25.35
CA ASP A 33 6.53 -27.19 26.81
C ASP A 33 5.25 -26.45 27.21
N HIS A 34 4.43 -26.05 26.19
CA HIS A 34 3.17 -25.32 26.38
C HIS A 34 3.34 -23.98 27.14
N VAL A 35 4.52 -23.37 27.01
CA VAL A 35 4.84 -22.06 27.59
C VAL A 35 4.58 -20.95 26.57
N PRO A 36 3.79 -19.92 26.91
CA PRO A 36 3.62 -18.77 26.06
C PRO A 36 4.95 -18.04 25.82
N VAL A 37 5.21 -17.58 24.60
CA VAL A 37 6.44 -16.88 24.25
C VAL A 37 6.12 -15.53 23.63
N LEU A 38 6.75 -14.49 24.14
CA LEU A 38 6.76 -13.14 23.55
C LEU A 38 8.09 -12.91 22.83
N VAL A 39 8.05 -12.73 21.53
CA VAL A 39 9.22 -12.29 20.75
C VAL A 39 9.20 -10.77 20.65
N HIS A 40 10.11 -10.11 21.38
CA HIS A 40 10.27 -8.66 21.33
C HIS A 40 11.30 -8.28 20.27
N VAL A 41 10.80 -7.86 19.10
CA VAL A 41 11.65 -7.41 18.00
C VAL A 41 11.98 -5.93 18.20
N THR A 42 13.26 -5.62 18.40
CA THR A 42 13.77 -4.28 18.66
C THR A 42 14.53 -3.73 17.45
N GLU A 43 14.91 -2.47 17.50
CA GLU A 43 15.70 -1.79 16.48
C GLU A 43 15.10 -1.90 15.06
N LEU A 44 13.77 -1.84 14.99
CA LEU A 44 13.08 -1.80 13.68
C LEU A 44 13.36 -0.49 12.97
N THR A 45 13.50 -0.56 11.67
CA THR A 45 13.64 0.59 10.79
C THR A 45 12.32 0.91 10.11
N GLN A 46 12.06 2.19 9.88
CA GLN A 46 10.92 2.67 9.13
C GLN A 46 11.39 3.76 8.17
N PRO A 47 11.98 3.38 7.02
CA PRO A 47 12.57 4.32 6.07
C PRO A 47 11.58 5.35 5.52
N LEU A 48 10.33 4.92 5.34
CA LEU A 48 9.21 5.78 4.96
C LEU A 48 8.31 5.97 6.17
N GLY A 49 7.82 7.18 6.41
CA GLY A 49 6.91 7.46 7.51
C GLY A 49 5.64 6.60 7.45
N HIS A 50 4.85 6.61 8.52
CA HIS A 50 3.58 5.87 8.62
C HIS A 50 2.62 6.21 7.48
N SER A 51 2.67 7.43 6.98
CA SER A 51 1.90 7.90 5.83
C SER A 51 2.83 8.56 4.81
N SER A 52 2.32 8.83 3.62
CA SER A 52 3.04 9.57 2.55
C SER A 52 3.49 10.99 2.95
N SER A 53 3.21 11.42 4.17
CA SER A 53 3.49 12.78 4.64
C SER A 53 4.94 13.06 5.05
N GLY A 54 5.87 12.09 5.00
CA GLY A 54 7.29 12.28 5.36
C GLY A 54 7.51 12.79 6.78
N SER A 55 6.55 12.56 7.68
CA SER A 55 6.50 13.22 8.99
C SER A 55 7.58 12.75 9.98
N HIS A 56 8.18 11.58 9.77
CA HIS A 56 9.20 11.04 10.67
C HIS A 56 10.48 11.91 10.72
N GLU A 57 10.79 12.61 9.65
CA GLU A 57 11.94 13.56 9.61
C GLU A 57 11.78 14.75 10.57
N ARG A 58 10.52 15.01 11.02
CA ARG A 58 10.22 16.11 11.94
C ARG A 58 10.51 15.78 13.39
N TYR A 59 10.52 14.50 13.78
CA TYR A 59 10.68 14.07 15.16
C TYR A 59 11.87 13.14 15.39
N LYS A 60 12.48 12.58 14.34
CA LYS A 60 13.70 11.79 14.45
C LYS A 60 14.92 12.66 14.28
N SER A 61 16.00 12.38 15.03
CA SER A 61 17.28 13.05 14.84
C SER A 61 17.92 12.63 13.52
N LYS A 62 18.84 13.46 13.02
CA LYS A 62 19.60 13.16 11.79
C LYS A 62 20.42 11.86 11.93
N GLU A 63 21.01 11.65 13.10
CA GLU A 63 21.78 10.44 13.43
C GLU A 63 20.88 9.20 13.37
N ARG A 64 19.64 9.30 13.88
CA ARG A 64 18.67 8.22 13.83
C ARG A 64 18.27 7.90 12.40
N LEU A 65 18.06 8.89 11.54
CA LEU A 65 17.72 8.68 10.12
C LEU A 65 18.87 8.02 9.36
N ILE A 66 20.12 8.44 9.63
CA ILE A 66 21.31 7.81 9.04
C ILE A 66 21.43 6.35 9.50
N TRP A 67 21.21 6.11 10.79
CA TRP A 67 21.24 4.76 11.36
C TRP A 67 20.16 3.87 10.72
N GLU A 68 18.92 4.36 10.59
CA GLU A 68 17.82 3.60 9.95
C GLU A 68 18.13 3.25 8.49
N LYS A 69 18.69 4.18 7.74
CA LYS A 69 19.12 3.91 6.37
C LYS A 69 20.20 2.83 6.29
N LYS A 70 21.15 2.85 7.22
CA LYS A 70 22.22 1.85 7.30
C LYS A 70 21.71 0.47 7.71
N HIS A 71 20.62 0.42 8.49
CA HIS A 71 20.05 -0.82 9.01
C HIS A 71 18.70 -1.15 8.35
N ASP A 72 18.49 -0.68 7.11
CA ASP A 72 17.35 -1.12 6.31
C ASP A 72 17.39 -2.64 6.15
N CYS A 73 16.33 -3.31 6.58
CA CYS A 73 16.28 -4.76 6.62
C CYS A 73 16.44 -5.40 5.23
N ASN A 74 15.95 -4.74 4.18
CA ASN A 74 16.08 -5.22 2.81
C ASN A 74 17.53 -5.10 2.31
N ASP A 75 18.20 -3.98 2.62
CA ASP A 75 19.59 -3.76 2.21
C ASP A 75 20.53 -4.71 2.94
N ILE A 76 20.31 -4.95 4.25
CA ILE A 76 21.09 -5.93 5.02
C ILE A 76 20.86 -7.34 4.50
N MET A 77 19.60 -7.73 4.25
CA MET A 77 19.28 -9.05 3.69
C MET A 77 19.92 -9.24 2.32
N ARG A 78 19.87 -8.23 1.46
CA ARG A 78 20.54 -8.25 0.16
C ARG A 78 22.05 -8.48 0.29
N ALA A 79 22.70 -7.70 1.16
CA ALA A 79 24.15 -7.82 1.37
C ALA A 79 24.51 -9.21 1.91
N TRP A 80 23.73 -9.73 2.83
CA TRP A 80 23.91 -11.08 3.37
C TRP A 80 23.75 -12.16 2.31
N MET A 81 22.70 -12.11 1.48
CA MET A 81 22.47 -13.08 0.40
C MET A 81 23.64 -13.13 -0.58
N ILE A 82 24.22 -11.98 -0.89
CA ILE A 82 25.39 -11.90 -1.78
C ILE A 82 26.64 -12.47 -1.10
N ALA A 83 26.88 -12.10 0.15
CA ALA A 83 28.04 -12.57 0.91
C ALA A 83 28.05 -14.10 1.10
N GLU A 84 26.88 -14.69 1.34
CA GLU A 84 26.70 -16.14 1.49
C GLU A 84 26.59 -16.88 0.14
N GLY A 85 26.66 -16.19 -0.99
CA GLY A 85 26.54 -16.79 -2.32
C GLY A 85 25.16 -17.35 -2.64
N ILE A 86 24.12 -16.92 -1.92
CA ILE A 86 22.73 -17.37 -2.14
C ILE A 86 22.18 -16.79 -3.43
N ALA A 87 22.52 -15.54 -3.75
CA ALA A 87 22.12 -14.87 -4.97
C ALA A 87 23.22 -13.95 -5.50
N LYS A 88 23.24 -13.74 -6.81
CA LYS A 88 24.11 -12.76 -7.45
C LYS A 88 23.45 -11.38 -7.45
N GLU A 89 24.26 -10.34 -7.45
CA GLU A 89 23.80 -8.94 -7.56
C GLU A 89 22.84 -8.73 -8.74
N SER A 90 23.18 -9.29 -9.91
CA SER A 90 22.36 -9.18 -11.13
C SER A 90 20.98 -9.82 -11.00
N GLU A 91 20.88 -10.92 -10.28
CA GLU A 91 19.61 -11.61 -10.02
C GLU A 91 18.71 -10.78 -9.12
N LEU A 92 19.27 -10.22 -8.05
CA LEU A 92 18.53 -9.34 -7.13
C LEU A 92 18.07 -8.07 -7.82
N VAL A 93 18.90 -7.44 -8.64
CA VAL A 93 18.52 -6.29 -9.47
C VAL A 93 17.37 -6.63 -10.42
N GLN A 94 17.41 -7.81 -11.05
CA GLN A 94 16.33 -8.25 -11.93
C GLN A 94 15.02 -8.44 -11.17
N ILE A 95 15.05 -9.10 -10.01
CA ILE A 95 13.88 -9.30 -9.14
C ILE A 95 13.27 -7.96 -8.72
N GLU A 96 14.09 -7.01 -8.29
CA GLU A 96 13.64 -5.68 -7.89
C GLU A 96 12.97 -4.93 -9.05
N ASN A 97 13.56 -4.99 -10.24
CA ASN A 97 13.01 -4.34 -11.42
C ASN A 97 11.68 -4.95 -11.84
N ASP A 98 11.56 -6.26 -11.77
CA ASP A 98 10.32 -6.96 -12.12
C ASP A 98 9.24 -6.72 -11.07
N ALA A 99 9.59 -6.66 -9.79
CA ALA A 99 8.69 -6.28 -8.72
C ALA A 99 8.16 -4.83 -8.93
N LYS A 100 9.04 -3.88 -9.24
CA LYS A 100 8.65 -2.47 -9.55
C LYS A 100 7.70 -2.39 -10.74
N LYS A 101 7.96 -3.15 -11.82
CA LYS A 101 7.07 -3.21 -12.98
C LYS A 101 5.71 -3.81 -12.63
N SER A 102 5.70 -4.92 -11.88
CA SER A 102 4.50 -5.61 -11.43
C SER A 102 3.62 -4.70 -10.56
N VAL A 103 4.20 -4.03 -9.57
CA VAL A 103 3.48 -3.08 -8.70
C VAL A 103 2.89 -1.92 -9.51
N LYS A 104 3.64 -1.37 -10.46
CA LYS A 104 3.15 -0.30 -11.34
C LYS A 104 1.97 -0.75 -12.20
N ALA A 105 2.05 -1.96 -12.76
CA ALA A 105 0.96 -2.55 -13.55
C ALA A 105 -0.26 -2.84 -12.69
N SER A 106 -0.08 -3.43 -11.52
CA SER A 106 -1.17 -3.74 -10.57
C SER A 106 -1.88 -2.47 -10.11
N ARG A 107 -1.15 -1.40 -9.79
CA ARG A 107 -1.73 -0.09 -9.45
C ARG A 107 -2.59 0.46 -10.58
N LYS A 108 -2.09 0.40 -11.84
CA LYS A 108 -2.83 0.86 -13.02
C LYS A 108 -4.10 0.04 -13.22
N ASN A 109 -4.00 -1.28 -13.10
CA ASN A 109 -5.13 -2.19 -13.27
C ASN A 109 -6.20 -1.98 -12.19
N ALA A 110 -5.80 -1.86 -10.93
CA ALA A 110 -6.70 -1.57 -9.83
C ALA A 110 -7.42 -0.21 -10.02
N TRP A 111 -6.70 0.81 -10.45
CA TRP A 111 -7.28 2.12 -10.74
C TRP A 111 -8.28 2.07 -11.89
N ASN A 112 -7.95 1.38 -12.97
CA ASN A 112 -8.84 1.19 -14.12
C ASN A 112 -10.10 0.40 -13.71
N ALA A 113 -9.95 -0.67 -12.95
CA ALA A 113 -11.07 -1.46 -12.45
C ALA A 113 -11.99 -0.62 -11.52
N TYR A 114 -11.42 0.22 -10.68
CA TYR A 114 -12.18 1.15 -9.84
C TYR A 114 -12.96 2.19 -10.66
N LYS A 115 -12.34 2.74 -11.70
CA LYS A 115 -12.96 3.77 -12.55
C LYS A 115 -13.97 3.21 -13.56
N ALA A 116 -13.81 1.98 -14.01
CA ALA A 116 -14.64 1.40 -15.06
C ALA A 116 -16.16 1.49 -14.78
N PRO A 117 -16.70 1.08 -13.61
CA PRO A 117 -18.11 1.21 -13.32
C PRO A 117 -18.58 2.68 -13.29
N ILE A 118 -17.74 3.60 -12.78
CA ILE A 118 -18.06 5.04 -12.74
C ILE A 118 -18.18 5.61 -14.15
N LEU A 119 -17.26 5.24 -15.04
CA LEU A 119 -17.29 5.66 -16.43
C LEU A 119 -18.51 5.10 -17.17
N LYS A 120 -18.88 3.86 -16.89
CA LYS A 120 -20.09 3.23 -17.43
C LYS A 120 -21.36 3.99 -17.03
N GLU A 121 -21.48 4.35 -15.77
CA GLU A 121 -22.61 5.17 -15.27
C GLU A 121 -22.63 6.56 -15.90
N LYS A 122 -21.46 7.20 -16.09
CA LYS A 122 -21.34 8.45 -16.83
C LYS A 122 -21.87 8.30 -18.24
N GLU A 123 -21.45 7.28 -18.97
CA GLU A 123 -21.88 7.04 -20.34
C GLU A 123 -23.40 6.83 -20.44
N GLN A 124 -23.97 6.06 -19.50
CA GLN A 124 -25.42 5.86 -19.44
C GLN A 124 -26.17 7.18 -19.21
N LEU A 125 -25.68 8.01 -18.29
CA LEU A 125 -26.27 9.32 -18.03
C LEU A 125 -26.16 10.25 -19.25
N LEU A 126 -25.04 10.26 -19.95
CA LEU A 126 -24.84 11.04 -21.17
C LEU A 126 -25.75 10.56 -22.33
N THR A 127 -25.91 9.25 -22.47
CA THR A 127 -26.80 8.66 -23.48
C THR A 127 -28.25 9.05 -23.21
N PHE A 128 -28.69 8.92 -21.96
CA PHE A 128 -30.04 9.35 -21.54
C PHE A 128 -30.26 10.84 -21.78
N SER A 129 -29.26 11.66 -21.56
CA SER A 129 -29.30 13.09 -21.79
C SER A 129 -29.45 13.46 -23.26
N ASN A 130 -28.82 12.74 -24.16
CA ASN A 130 -28.97 13.00 -25.59
C ASN A 130 -30.41 12.75 -26.06
N VAL A 131 -31.07 11.74 -25.49
CA VAL A 131 -32.51 11.51 -25.71
C VAL A 131 -33.34 12.68 -25.18
N LEU A 132 -33.01 13.19 -23.98
CA LEU A 132 -33.71 14.36 -23.41
C LEU A 132 -33.47 15.65 -24.21
N LYS A 133 -32.26 15.90 -24.71
CA LYS A 133 -31.94 17.07 -25.58
C LYS A 133 -32.79 17.10 -26.85
N ILE A 134 -33.05 15.95 -27.44
CA ILE A 134 -33.95 15.83 -28.59
C ILE A 134 -35.38 16.24 -28.24
N GLN A 135 -35.82 15.96 -27.02
CA GLN A 135 -37.17 16.27 -26.53
C GLN A 135 -37.34 17.69 -26.02
N THR A 136 -36.28 18.31 -25.46
CA THR A 136 -36.36 19.61 -24.74
C THR A 136 -35.85 20.82 -25.55
N HIS A 137 -35.61 20.72 -26.86
CA HIS A 137 -35.19 21.80 -27.72
C HIS A 137 -34.07 22.68 -27.11
N ASN A 138 -32.88 22.10 -26.85
CA ASN A 138 -31.67 22.82 -26.49
C ASN A 138 -31.66 23.57 -25.13
N ASP A 139 -32.01 22.91 -24.04
CA ASP A 139 -31.90 23.50 -22.72
C ASP A 139 -30.41 23.76 -22.35
N THR A 140 -30.07 25.05 -22.23
CA THR A 140 -28.72 25.52 -21.89
C THR A 140 -28.22 24.96 -20.55
N LYS A 141 -29.12 24.75 -19.57
CA LYS A 141 -28.79 24.14 -18.28
C LYS A 141 -28.23 22.71 -18.46
N LEU A 142 -28.91 21.90 -19.25
CA LEU A 142 -28.46 20.53 -19.52
C LEU A 142 -27.08 20.49 -20.16
N GLN A 143 -26.82 21.40 -21.11
CA GLN A 143 -25.52 21.49 -21.76
C GLN A 143 -24.39 21.79 -20.75
N VAL A 144 -24.62 22.69 -19.80
CA VAL A 144 -23.63 23.04 -18.76
C VAL A 144 -23.39 21.85 -17.84
N ILE A 145 -24.44 21.15 -17.38
CA ILE A 145 -24.30 19.96 -16.51
C ILE A 145 -23.44 18.89 -17.19
N PHE A 146 -23.71 18.60 -18.46
CA PHE A 146 -22.99 17.57 -19.20
C PHE A 146 -21.56 17.99 -19.52
N SER A 147 -21.34 19.25 -19.87
CA SER A 147 -19.99 19.77 -20.09
C SER A 147 -19.13 19.66 -18.82
N ASN A 148 -19.71 19.95 -17.66
CA ASN A 148 -19.01 19.84 -16.37
C ASN A 148 -18.68 18.38 -16.04
N LEU A 149 -19.63 17.47 -16.27
CA LEU A 149 -19.44 16.05 -16.05
C LEU A 149 -18.37 15.46 -16.99
N ASP A 150 -18.30 15.95 -18.23
CA ASP A 150 -17.34 15.48 -19.22
C ASP A 150 -15.92 15.97 -18.94
N LYS A 151 -15.79 17.18 -18.44
CA LYS A 151 -14.50 17.81 -18.10
C LYS A 151 -13.98 17.44 -16.70
N ALA A 152 -14.74 16.69 -15.89
CA ALA A 152 -14.33 16.32 -14.55
C ALA A 152 -13.08 15.42 -14.58
N ILE A 153 -11.99 15.88 -13.97
CA ILE A 153 -10.70 15.18 -13.95
C ILE A 153 -10.76 13.94 -13.05
N ASP A 154 -11.36 14.08 -11.86
CA ASP A 154 -11.48 13.00 -10.86
C ASP A 154 -12.95 12.65 -10.62
N LEU A 155 -13.60 12.18 -11.68
CA LEU A 155 -15.01 11.80 -11.64
C LEU A 155 -15.25 10.69 -10.62
N GLY A 156 -16.23 10.92 -9.74
CA GLY A 156 -16.73 9.94 -8.78
C GLY A 156 -18.24 9.76 -8.90
N TYR A 157 -18.79 8.77 -8.20
CA TYR A 157 -20.23 8.56 -8.14
C TYR A 157 -21.00 9.78 -7.64
N LYS A 158 -20.44 10.56 -6.71
CA LYS A 158 -21.04 11.79 -6.21
C LYS A 158 -21.36 12.80 -7.33
N ASP A 159 -20.48 12.90 -8.32
CA ASP A 159 -20.62 13.85 -9.44
C ASP A 159 -21.72 13.40 -10.39
N ILE A 160 -21.80 12.10 -10.68
CA ILE A 160 -22.84 11.49 -11.51
C ILE A 160 -24.20 11.63 -10.83
N ILE A 161 -24.31 11.33 -9.53
CA ILE A 161 -25.53 11.46 -8.75
C ILE A 161 -25.99 12.93 -8.69
N SER A 162 -25.05 13.86 -8.48
CA SER A 162 -25.34 15.31 -8.47
C SER A 162 -25.89 15.76 -9.82
N ALA A 163 -25.24 15.37 -10.93
CA ALA A 163 -25.70 15.68 -12.28
C ALA A 163 -27.11 15.10 -12.55
N GLY A 164 -27.33 13.84 -12.18
CA GLY A 164 -28.65 13.19 -12.31
C GLY A 164 -29.77 13.89 -11.55
N ARG A 165 -29.49 14.39 -10.34
CA ARG A 165 -30.43 15.19 -9.56
C ARG A 165 -30.75 16.53 -10.20
N GLN A 166 -29.76 17.21 -10.77
CA GLN A 166 -29.93 18.51 -11.46
C GLN A 166 -30.75 18.37 -12.75
N ILE A 167 -30.67 17.22 -13.43
CA ILE A 167 -31.47 16.92 -14.63
C ILE A 167 -32.94 16.72 -14.27
N LYS A 168 -33.22 16.15 -13.09
CA LYS A 168 -34.59 15.83 -12.65
C LYS A 168 -35.38 17.06 -12.17
N MET A 169 -34.71 18.17 -11.88
CA MET A 169 -35.34 19.44 -11.49
C MET A 169 -35.62 20.31 -12.70
#